data_2994499263fae8a8bcf1e25a3c0e7e6a
#
_entry.id   2994499263fae8a8bcf1e25a3c0e7e6a
#
_cell.length_a   1.000
_cell.length_b   1.000
_cell.length_c   1.000
_cell.angle_alpha   90.00
_cell.angle_beta   90.00
_cell.angle_gamma   90.00
#
_symmetry.space_group_name_H-M   'P 1'
#
loop_
_entity.id
_entity.type
_entity.pdbx_description
1 polymer ?
#
loop_
_entity_poly.entity_id
_entity_poly.type
_entity_poly.pdbx_seq_one_letter_code
_entity_poly.pdbx_strand_id
1 'polypeptide(L)'
;LHDALPTWTSCFQGSAWELDEKTNEYYLHLFSKKQPDLNWQNPKVRQECIDIMNYWVDKGVDGFRLDVINLISKDESQYYVDSTIKGHQVCANGPHIHEYIQEMNQKVFSRKELLTVGETPAVTIEDAKKYAPLDNKELSMVFQFELMNVDGAEVNKWTDQRFSLKDLKQIMSR
;
A
#
# COMPACT_ATOMS: atom_id res chain seq x y z
N LEU A 1 -8.32 -25.02 17.00
CA LEU A 1 -7.38 -24.06 16.37
C LEU A 1 -7.99 -22.66 16.30
N HIS A 2 -8.51 -22.14 17.44
CA HIS A 2 -9.14 -20.81 17.50
C HIS A 2 -8.38 -19.81 18.37
N ASP A 3 -7.11 -20.06 18.70
CA ASP A 3 -6.55 -19.44 19.90
C ASP A 3 -5.54 -18.33 19.66
N ALA A 4 -5.28 -17.92 18.42
CA ALA A 4 -4.49 -16.73 18.18
C ALA A 4 -5.07 -15.96 17.00
N LEU A 5 -5.81 -14.89 17.29
CA LEU A 5 -6.07 -13.86 16.28
C LEU A 5 -4.73 -13.24 15.86
N PRO A 6 -4.57 -12.94 14.56
CA PRO A 6 -3.43 -12.17 14.12
C PRO A 6 -3.32 -10.88 14.93
N THR A 7 -2.11 -10.54 15.35
CA THR A 7 -1.88 -9.53 16.39
C THR A 7 -1.61 -8.12 15.84
N TRP A 8 -1.79 -7.90 14.55
CA TRP A 8 -1.51 -6.61 13.93
C TRP A 8 -2.31 -5.45 14.52
N THR A 9 -1.66 -4.31 14.62
CA THR A 9 -2.32 -3.06 15.01
C THR A 9 -2.67 -2.23 13.77
N SER A 10 -3.84 -1.60 13.82
CA SER A 10 -4.28 -0.63 12.81
C SER A 10 -3.42 0.63 12.85
N CYS A 11 -3.29 1.33 11.71
CA CYS A 11 -2.68 2.65 11.63
C CYS A 11 -3.36 3.67 12.56
N PHE A 12 -4.64 3.46 12.87
CA PHE A 12 -5.44 4.33 13.73
C PHE A 12 -5.56 3.82 15.17
N GLN A 13 -4.66 2.92 15.58
CA GLN A 13 -4.62 2.25 16.88
C GLN A 13 -5.66 1.12 17.02
N GLY A 14 -5.43 0.26 18.02
CA GLY A 14 -6.25 -0.92 18.26
C GLY A 14 -5.94 -2.07 17.29
N SER A 15 -6.72 -3.13 17.36
CA SER A 15 -6.58 -4.30 16.48
C SER A 15 -6.81 -3.91 15.02
N ALA A 16 -6.06 -4.51 14.11
CA ALA A 16 -6.34 -4.44 12.67
C ALA A 16 -7.40 -5.48 12.23
N TRP A 17 -7.93 -6.27 13.15
CA TRP A 17 -8.93 -7.30 12.90
C TRP A 17 -10.22 -7.01 13.66
N GLU A 18 -11.34 -7.06 12.96
CA GLU A 18 -12.67 -6.84 13.54
C GLU A 18 -13.58 -8.02 13.21
N LEU A 19 -14.40 -8.42 14.19
CA LEU A 19 -15.42 -9.46 14.00
C LEU A 19 -16.64 -8.85 13.30
N ASP A 20 -17.05 -9.45 12.20
CA ASP A 20 -18.39 -9.23 11.65
C ASP A 20 -19.37 -10.17 12.34
N GLU A 21 -20.21 -9.62 13.22
CA GLU A 21 -21.19 -10.38 14.00
C GLU A 21 -22.25 -11.12 13.14
N LYS A 22 -22.46 -10.65 11.89
CA LYS A 22 -23.46 -11.26 11.00
C LYS A 22 -22.95 -12.56 10.36
N THR A 23 -21.69 -12.56 9.97
CA THR A 23 -21.05 -13.74 9.34
C THR A 23 -20.28 -14.59 10.34
N ASN A 24 -20.00 -14.05 11.53
CA ASN A 24 -19.13 -14.61 12.54
C ASN A 24 -17.71 -14.90 12.02
N GLU A 25 -17.23 -14.00 11.12
CA GLU A 25 -15.91 -14.03 10.53
C GLU A 25 -15.13 -12.76 10.86
N TYR A 26 -13.80 -12.85 10.90
CA TYR A 26 -12.95 -11.68 11.08
C TYR A 26 -12.51 -11.14 9.73
N TYR A 27 -12.49 -9.80 9.63
CA TYR A 27 -11.91 -9.10 8.48
C TYR A 27 -10.75 -8.20 8.89
N LEU A 28 -9.81 -8.04 7.98
CA LEU A 28 -8.67 -7.14 8.14
C LEU A 28 -9.07 -5.69 7.81
N HIS A 29 -8.58 -4.73 8.60
CA HIS A 29 -8.62 -3.31 8.29
C HIS A 29 -7.32 -2.64 8.75
N LEU A 30 -6.44 -2.30 7.84
CA LEU A 30 -5.19 -1.62 8.18
C LEU A 30 -5.41 -0.19 8.67
N PHE A 31 -6.54 0.41 8.33
CA PHE A 31 -6.98 1.76 8.67
C PHE A 31 -8.27 1.73 9.50
N SER A 32 -9.30 2.41 9.07
CA SER A 32 -10.58 2.42 9.78
C SER A 32 -11.32 1.07 9.66
N LYS A 33 -12.07 0.68 10.70
CA LYS A 33 -13.01 -0.45 10.67
C LYS A 33 -14.03 -0.37 9.52
N LYS A 34 -14.29 0.83 8.98
CA LYS A 34 -15.15 1.05 7.81
C LYS A 34 -14.42 0.89 6.47
N GLN A 35 -13.16 0.53 6.49
CA GLN A 35 -12.30 0.32 5.32
C GLN A 35 -11.74 -1.10 5.34
N PRO A 36 -12.59 -2.14 5.11
CA PRO A 36 -12.11 -3.51 5.05
C PRO A 36 -11.09 -3.65 3.93
N ASP A 37 -10.03 -4.40 4.22
CA ASP A 37 -8.96 -4.66 3.27
C ASP A 37 -9.40 -5.74 2.28
N LEU A 38 -9.23 -5.48 0.99
CA LEU A 38 -9.62 -6.42 -0.05
C LEU A 38 -8.61 -7.56 -0.18
N ASN A 39 -9.10 -8.77 -0.32
CA ASN A 39 -8.26 -9.95 -0.55
C ASN A 39 -7.76 -10.01 -1.99
N TRP A 40 -6.60 -9.40 -2.26
CA TRP A 40 -5.96 -9.38 -3.57
C TRP A 40 -5.43 -10.75 -4.04
N GLN A 41 -5.30 -11.72 -3.17
CA GLN A 41 -4.99 -13.10 -3.59
C GLN A 41 -6.15 -13.72 -4.37
N ASN A 42 -7.38 -13.27 -4.11
CA ASN A 42 -8.54 -13.71 -4.86
C ASN A 42 -8.56 -13.07 -6.27
N PRO A 43 -8.43 -13.85 -7.35
CA PRO A 43 -8.41 -13.33 -8.71
C PRO A 43 -9.73 -12.64 -9.13
N LYS A 44 -10.85 -12.99 -8.50
CA LYS A 44 -12.13 -12.30 -8.75
C LYS A 44 -12.11 -10.88 -8.21
N VAL A 45 -11.52 -10.67 -7.03
CA VAL A 45 -11.34 -9.33 -6.45
C VAL A 45 -10.45 -8.48 -7.35
N ARG A 46 -9.34 -9.03 -7.83
CA ARG A 46 -8.47 -8.32 -8.79
C ARG A 46 -9.20 -7.97 -10.08
N GLN A 47 -10.00 -8.87 -10.61
CA GLN A 47 -10.77 -8.60 -11.84
C GLN A 47 -11.79 -7.49 -11.62
N GLU A 48 -12.53 -7.47 -10.51
CA GLU A 48 -13.46 -6.40 -10.18
C GLU A 48 -12.76 -5.03 -10.06
N CYS A 49 -11.59 -4.99 -9.43
CA CYS A 49 -10.79 -3.76 -9.37
C CYS A 49 -10.35 -3.28 -10.76
N ILE A 50 -9.94 -4.20 -11.63
CA ILE A 50 -9.59 -3.93 -13.03
C ILE A 50 -10.80 -3.40 -13.80
N ASP A 51 -11.97 -3.98 -13.63
CA ASP A 51 -13.20 -3.57 -14.31
C ASP A 51 -13.62 -2.16 -13.86
N ILE A 52 -13.50 -1.84 -12.56
CA ILE A 52 -13.72 -0.48 -12.05
C ILE A 52 -12.76 0.52 -12.71
N MET A 53 -11.48 0.20 -12.79
CA MET A 53 -10.50 1.09 -13.43
C MET A 53 -10.81 1.26 -14.92
N ASN A 54 -11.13 0.19 -15.63
CA ASN A 54 -11.51 0.23 -17.04
C ASN A 54 -12.77 1.07 -17.29
N TYR A 55 -13.76 0.97 -16.41
CA TYR A 55 -14.94 1.82 -16.48
C TYR A 55 -14.57 3.31 -16.47
N TRP A 56 -13.64 3.72 -15.60
CA TRP A 56 -13.21 5.12 -15.55
C TRP A 56 -12.35 5.52 -16.75
N VAL A 57 -11.49 4.62 -17.25
CA VAL A 57 -10.74 4.85 -18.50
C VAL A 57 -11.69 5.10 -19.66
N ASP A 58 -12.77 4.32 -19.77
CA ASP A 58 -13.78 4.47 -20.81
C ASP A 58 -14.60 5.77 -20.64
N LYS A 59 -14.67 6.33 -19.42
CA LYS A 59 -15.22 7.66 -19.14
C LYS A 59 -14.26 8.81 -19.46
N GLY A 60 -13.01 8.52 -19.80
CA GLY A 60 -12.06 9.51 -20.29
C GLY A 60 -11.08 10.03 -19.25
N VAL A 61 -10.85 9.34 -18.14
CA VAL A 61 -9.74 9.71 -17.22
C VAL A 61 -8.38 9.49 -17.90
N ASP A 62 -7.40 10.34 -17.56
CA ASP A 62 -6.06 10.30 -18.14
C ASP A 62 -5.03 9.66 -17.19
N GLY A 63 -5.48 9.13 -16.06
CA GLY A 63 -4.59 8.45 -15.12
C GLY A 63 -5.22 8.14 -13.78
N PHE A 64 -4.43 7.55 -12.91
CA PHE A 64 -4.83 7.12 -11.56
C PHE A 64 -3.78 7.47 -10.52
N ARG A 65 -4.24 7.93 -9.39
CA ARG A 65 -3.47 7.87 -8.15
C ARG A 65 -3.93 6.66 -7.36
N LEU A 66 -3.00 5.75 -7.07
CA LEU A 66 -3.27 4.50 -6.39
C LEU A 66 -2.89 4.63 -4.91
N ASP A 67 -3.90 4.60 -4.06
CA ASP A 67 -3.79 4.81 -2.62
C ASP A 67 -3.09 3.61 -1.97
N VAL A 68 -2.02 3.87 -1.22
CA VAL A 68 -1.21 2.88 -0.48
C VAL A 68 -0.99 1.56 -1.25
N ILE A 69 -0.71 1.67 -2.54
CA ILE A 69 -0.72 0.53 -3.47
C ILE A 69 0.24 -0.59 -3.07
N ASN A 70 1.33 -0.28 -2.39
CA ASN A 70 2.29 -1.28 -1.96
C ASN A 70 1.82 -2.14 -0.77
N LEU A 71 0.62 -1.90 -0.24
CA LEU A 71 0.03 -2.67 0.84
C LEU A 71 -0.94 -3.76 0.37
N ILE A 72 -1.24 -3.88 -0.92
CA ILE A 72 -2.26 -4.83 -1.41
C ILE A 72 -1.81 -6.29 -1.38
N SER A 73 -0.50 -6.56 -1.42
CA SER A 73 0.05 -7.91 -1.29
C SER A 73 0.44 -8.18 0.16
N LYS A 74 -0.15 -9.20 0.78
CA LYS A 74 0.15 -9.62 2.15
C LYS A 74 0.94 -10.91 2.14
N ASP A 75 1.87 -11.01 3.07
CA ASP A 75 2.54 -12.26 3.39
C ASP A 75 1.84 -12.89 4.60
N GLU A 76 1.09 -13.95 4.38
CA GLU A 76 0.33 -14.64 5.44
C GLU A 76 1.24 -15.20 6.55
N SER A 77 2.49 -15.50 6.27
CA SER A 77 3.45 -15.93 7.27
C SER A 77 3.70 -14.86 8.35
N GLN A 78 3.42 -13.60 8.05
CA GLN A 78 3.57 -12.47 8.96
C GLN A 78 2.33 -12.20 9.83
N TYR A 79 1.22 -12.88 9.62
CA TYR A 79 -0.03 -12.63 10.37
C TYR A 79 0.11 -12.80 11.89
N TYR A 80 1.03 -13.63 12.31
CA TYR A 80 1.27 -13.97 13.73
C TYR A 80 2.57 -13.38 14.29
N VAL A 81 3.20 -12.46 13.57
CA VAL A 81 4.40 -11.76 14.04
C VAL A 81 4.00 -10.68 15.04
N ASP A 82 4.85 -10.43 16.02
CA ASP A 82 4.69 -9.60 17.20
C ASP A 82 3.72 -8.39 17.06
N SER A 83 2.79 -8.30 17.99
CA SER A 83 1.71 -7.29 18.08
C SER A 83 2.17 -5.84 18.22
N THR A 84 3.44 -5.58 18.43
CA THR A 84 4.01 -4.22 18.52
C THR A 84 4.22 -3.59 17.15
N ILE A 85 4.23 -4.37 16.08
CA ILE A 85 4.46 -3.89 14.72
C ILE A 85 3.14 -3.43 14.11
N LYS A 86 3.11 -2.23 13.55
CA LYS A 86 1.95 -1.73 12.83
C LYS A 86 1.71 -2.55 11.57
N GLY A 87 0.49 -2.97 11.33
CA GLY A 87 0.11 -3.83 10.20
C GLY A 87 0.57 -3.30 8.84
N HIS A 88 0.54 -1.99 8.60
CA HIS A 88 1.01 -1.42 7.34
C HIS A 88 2.52 -1.62 7.11
N GLN A 89 3.34 -1.70 8.16
CA GLN A 89 4.79 -1.96 8.02
C GLN A 89 5.05 -3.41 7.62
N VAL A 90 4.22 -4.33 8.12
CA VAL A 90 4.33 -5.77 7.80
C VAL A 90 3.78 -6.07 6.40
N CYS A 91 2.76 -5.33 5.97
CA CYS A 91 2.11 -5.52 4.68
C CYS A 91 2.83 -4.84 3.51
N ALA A 92 3.75 -3.91 3.78
CA ALA A 92 4.41 -3.16 2.72
C ALA A 92 5.29 -4.06 1.84
N ASN A 93 5.18 -3.88 0.53
CA ASN A 93 6.01 -4.56 -0.47
C ASN A 93 5.95 -6.09 -0.41
N GLY A 94 4.76 -6.64 -0.16
CA GLY A 94 4.55 -8.08 -0.05
C GLY A 94 4.91 -8.86 -1.33
N PRO A 95 4.96 -10.20 -1.25
CA PRO A 95 5.63 -11.04 -2.24
C PRO A 95 5.05 -10.97 -3.66
N HIS A 96 3.76 -10.67 -3.82
CA HIS A 96 3.07 -10.62 -5.12
C HIS A 96 2.77 -9.20 -5.61
N ILE A 97 3.33 -8.17 -4.97
CA ILE A 97 2.94 -6.78 -5.27
C ILE A 97 3.22 -6.41 -6.74
N HIS A 98 4.39 -6.76 -7.25
CA HIS A 98 4.77 -6.46 -8.62
C HIS A 98 3.93 -7.24 -9.63
N GLU A 99 3.56 -8.48 -9.34
CA GLU A 99 2.66 -9.27 -10.19
C GLU A 99 1.29 -8.60 -10.33
N TYR A 100 0.73 -8.09 -9.22
CA TYR A 100 -0.56 -7.42 -9.23
C TYR A 100 -0.52 -6.08 -9.98
N ILE A 101 0.55 -5.30 -9.81
CA ILE A 101 0.71 -4.03 -10.53
C ILE A 101 0.93 -4.28 -12.02
N GLN A 102 1.71 -5.30 -12.40
CA GLN A 102 1.90 -5.68 -13.79
C GLN A 102 0.59 -6.18 -14.42
N GLU A 103 -0.25 -6.92 -13.67
CA GLU A 103 -1.58 -7.31 -14.14
C GLU A 103 -2.45 -6.08 -14.40
N MET A 104 -2.46 -5.09 -13.49
CA MET A 104 -3.16 -3.81 -13.70
C MET A 104 -2.60 -3.05 -14.90
N ASN A 105 -1.27 -3.01 -15.06
CA ASN A 105 -0.65 -2.36 -16.21
C ASN A 105 -1.11 -2.99 -17.52
N GLN A 106 -1.01 -4.30 -17.65
CA GLN A 106 -1.40 -5.03 -18.86
C GLN A 106 -2.88 -4.87 -19.23
N LYS A 107 -3.76 -4.88 -18.22
CA LYS A 107 -5.21 -4.88 -18.44
C LYS A 107 -5.84 -3.49 -18.46
N VAL A 108 -5.15 -2.48 -17.92
CA VAL A 108 -5.70 -1.11 -17.76
C VAL A 108 -4.73 -0.05 -18.27
N PHE A 109 -3.54 0.09 -17.65
CA PHE A 109 -2.70 1.26 -17.84
C PHE A 109 -2.10 1.33 -19.24
N SER A 110 -1.83 0.19 -19.88
CA SER A 110 -1.31 0.12 -21.25
C SER A 110 -2.39 0.35 -22.34
N ARG A 111 -3.68 0.48 -22.00
CA ARG A 111 -4.76 0.74 -22.97
C ARG A 111 -4.69 2.14 -23.60
N LYS A 112 -4.13 3.08 -22.85
CA LYS A 112 -3.87 4.48 -23.25
C LYS A 112 -2.53 4.93 -22.64
N GLU A 113 -2.06 6.10 -22.99
CA GLU A 113 -0.97 6.77 -22.28
C GLU A 113 -1.51 7.34 -20.94
N LEU A 114 -1.76 6.46 -19.97
CA LEU A 114 -2.25 6.84 -18.65
C LEU A 114 -1.10 7.21 -17.73
N LEU A 115 -1.24 8.31 -17.00
CA LEU A 115 -0.32 8.65 -15.92
C LEU A 115 -0.74 7.89 -14.65
N THR A 116 0.18 7.10 -14.08
CA THR A 116 -0.08 6.37 -12.84
C THR A 116 0.88 6.78 -11.74
N VAL A 117 0.33 7.13 -10.58
CA VAL A 117 1.09 7.55 -9.40
C VAL A 117 0.75 6.65 -8.24
N GLY A 118 1.72 5.89 -7.74
CA GLY A 118 1.55 5.03 -6.57
C GLY A 118 1.90 5.77 -5.28
N GLU A 119 1.02 5.72 -4.31
CA GLU A 119 1.38 6.04 -2.94
C GLU A 119 2.03 4.81 -2.31
N THR A 120 3.28 4.93 -1.92
CA THR A 120 4.10 3.80 -1.49
C THR A 120 4.82 4.11 -0.17
N PRO A 121 4.12 4.08 0.98
CA PRO A 121 4.75 4.24 2.28
C PRO A 121 5.84 3.17 2.50
N ALA A 122 6.89 3.53 3.25
CA ALA A 122 8.02 2.66 3.59
C ALA A 122 8.81 2.08 2.39
N VAL A 123 8.78 2.76 1.24
CA VAL A 123 9.54 2.37 0.04
C VAL A 123 10.91 3.02 0.06
N THR A 124 11.94 2.21 -0.15
CA THR A 124 13.31 2.68 -0.40
C THR A 124 13.46 3.16 -1.85
N ILE A 125 14.57 3.82 -2.17
CA ILE A 125 14.89 4.20 -3.56
C ILE A 125 14.99 2.96 -4.46
N GLU A 126 15.56 1.89 -3.96
CA GLU A 126 15.71 0.64 -4.73
C GLU A 126 14.36 -0.02 -4.99
N ASP A 127 13.42 0.05 -4.04
CA ASP A 127 12.06 -0.43 -4.27
C ASP A 127 11.30 0.49 -5.23
N ALA A 128 11.45 1.82 -5.09
CA ALA A 128 10.82 2.78 -5.99
C ALA A 128 11.17 2.53 -7.47
N LYS A 129 12.42 2.16 -7.76
CA LYS A 129 12.86 1.76 -9.12
C LYS A 129 12.15 0.52 -9.65
N LYS A 130 11.71 -0.38 -8.78
CA LYS A 130 10.94 -1.57 -9.20
C LYS A 130 9.50 -1.20 -9.53
N TYR A 131 8.88 -0.30 -8.74
CA TYR A 131 7.51 0.18 -8.97
C TYR A 131 7.39 1.08 -10.20
N ALA A 132 8.43 1.83 -10.54
CA ALA A 132 8.45 2.72 -11.70
C ALA A 132 9.67 2.39 -12.61
N PRO A 133 9.66 1.21 -13.25
CA PRO A 133 10.75 0.79 -14.13
C PRO A 133 10.73 1.58 -15.44
N LEU A 134 11.90 1.76 -16.04
CA LEU A 134 12.06 2.51 -17.30
C LEU A 134 11.29 1.91 -18.50
N ASP A 135 10.92 0.64 -18.43
CA ASP A 135 10.16 -0.04 -19.48
C ASP A 135 8.64 0.11 -19.36
N ASN A 136 8.18 0.94 -18.39
CA ASN A 136 6.77 1.26 -18.14
C ASN A 136 5.85 0.05 -17.91
N LYS A 137 6.37 -1.06 -17.39
CA LYS A 137 5.57 -2.26 -17.13
C LYS A 137 4.77 -2.22 -15.82
N GLU A 138 4.99 -1.22 -14.99
CA GLU A 138 4.27 -1.02 -13.73
C GLU A 138 3.70 0.39 -13.67
N LEU A 139 4.15 1.23 -12.73
CA LEU A 139 3.66 2.59 -12.55
C LEU A 139 4.54 3.61 -13.29
N SER A 140 3.98 4.79 -13.58
CA SER A 140 4.75 5.90 -14.14
C SER A 140 5.65 6.56 -13.09
N MET A 141 5.19 6.64 -11.85
CA MET A 141 5.94 7.21 -10.71
C MET A 141 5.36 6.76 -9.39
N VAL A 142 6.09 7.03 -8.30
CA VAL A 142 5.66 6.78 -6.93
C VAL A 142 5.88 8.01 -6.05
N PHE A 143 5.06 8.16 -5.01
CA PHE A 143 5.34 9.08 -3.92
C PHE A 143 6.33 8.45 -2.95
N GLN A 144 7.42 9.15 -2.72
CA GLN A 144 8.45 8.76 -1.77
C GLN A 144 8.24 9.54 -0.46
N PHE A 145 8.20 8.85 0.67
CA PHE A 145 7.86 9.43 1.96
C PHE A 145 9.07 9.77 2.84
N GLU A 146 10.28 9.40 2.45
CA GLU A 146 11.48 9.65 3.26
C GLU A 146 11.66 11.16 3.55
N LEU A 147 11.39 11.99 2.55
CA LEU A 147 11.44 13.45 2.71
C LEU A 147 10.35 13.97 3.65
N MET A 148 9.16 13.38 3.59
CA MET A 148 8.03 13.76 4.46
C MET A 148 8.28 13.39 5.92
N ASN A 149 9.10 12.38 6.16
CA ASN A 149 9.40 11.85 7.49
C ASN A 149 10.71 12.40 8.07
N VAL A 150 11.40 13.31 7.37
CA VAL A 150 12.70 13.86 7.80
C VAL A 150 12.65 14.57 9.16
N ASP A 151 11.51 15.10 9.53
CA ASP A 151 11.25 15.77 10.81
C ASP A 151 10.77 14.81 11.92
N GLY A 152 10.87 13.50 11.70
CA GLY A 152 10.49 12.49 12.69
C GLY A 152 8.99 12.23 12.80
N ALA A 153 8.22 12.56 11.78
CA ALA A 153 6.77 12.39 11.73
C ALA A 153 6.27 10.95 12.00
N GLU A 154 7.16 9.97 11.95
CA GLU A 154 6.85 8.57 12.34
C GLU A 154 6.49 8.41 13.82
N VAL A 155 7.03 9.27 14.69
CA VAL A 155 6.81 9.14 16.15
C VAL A 155 5.54 9.85 16.58
N ASN A 156 5.37 11.09 16.16
CA ASN A 156 4.15 11.86 16.40
C ASN A 156 4.08 13.01 15.39
N LYS A 157 3.09 12.98 14.55
CA LYS A 157 2.81 13.98 13.51
C LYS A 157 2.74 15.44 14.01
N TRP A 158 2.52 15.64 15.29
CA TRP A 158 2.34 16.94 15.93
C TRP A 158 3.50 17.35 16.86
N THR A 159 4.55 16.52 16.93
CA THR A 159 5.73 16.85 17.72
C THR A 159 6.69 17.66 16.85
N ASP A 160 7.01 18.86 17.31
CA ASP A 160 8.06 19.70 16.67
C ASP A 160 9.42 19.03 16.87
N GLN A 161 9.83 18.24 15.91
CA GLN A 161 11.15 17.63 15.87
C GLN A 161 12.04 18.41 14.90
N ARG A 162 13.16 18.90 15.41
CA ARG A 162 14.15 19.59 14.58
C ARG A 162 14.87 18.57 13.72
N PHE A 163 14.77 18.68 12.42
CA PHE A 163 15.60 17.92 11.49
C PHE A 163 16.91 18.67 11.18
N SER A 164 17.92 17.90 10.80
CA SER A 164 19.19 18.43 10.36
C SER A 164 19.13 18.82 8.88
N LEU A 165 19.65 20.01 8.53
CA LEU A 165 19.81 20.38 7.11
C LEU A 165 20.72 19.40 6.35
N LYS A 166 21.61 18.70 7.05
CA LYS A 166 22.44 17.65 6.48
C LYS A 166 21.57 16.46 6.04
N ASP A 167 20.60 16.04 6.85
CA ASP A 167 19.72 14.92 6.55
C ASP A 167 18.81 15.27 5.37
N LEU A 168 18.22 16.48 5.37
CA LEU A 168 17.45 16.97 4.24
C LEU A 168 18.26 16.96 2.93
N LYS A 169 19.48 17.51 2.97
CA LYS A 169 20.36 17.53 1.80
C LYS A 169 20.71 16.10 1.34
N GLN A 170 20.96 15.20 2.26
CA GLN A 170 21.27 13.81 1.95
C GLN A 170 20.11 13.10 1.27
N ILE A 171 18.87 13.31 1.75
CA ILE A 171 17.66 12.72 1.15
C ILE A 171 17.45 13.29 -0.27
N MET A 172 17.59 14.59 -0.44
CA MET A 172 17.38 15.25 -1.74
C MET A 172 18.50 14.99 -2.76
N SER A 173 19.65 14.45 -2.37
CA SER A 173 20.79 14.18 -3.25
C SER A 173 20.90 12.72 -3.71
N ARG A 174 19.95 11.88 -3.36
CA ARG A 174 19.84 10.47 -3.77
C ARG A 174 18.93 10.34 -4.98
#